data_588e2e93299b5be31c158d946ac7e7cc
#
_entry.id   588e2e93299b5be31c158d946ac7e7cc
#
_cell.length_a   1.000
_cell.length_b   1.000
_cell.length_c   1.000
_cell.angle_alpha   90.00
_cell.angle_beta   90.00
_cell.angle_gamma   90.00
#
_symmetry.space_group_name_H-M   'P 1'
#
loop_
_entity.id
_entity.type
_entity.pdbx_description
1 polymer ?
#
loop_
_entity_poly.entity_id
_entity_poly.type
_entity_poly.pdbx_seq_one_letter_code
_entity_poly.pdbx_strand_id
1 'polypeptide(L)'
;KVSGGFSFFYDVTNPALITKIDSIQVDARTINDVKASPDGRYAVLSREGATNRRDGLVILDMADPTNPVIASFYDEGITGGVHNMFAADDYLYALANGDKYVIIDVADIYDPQYVSEYNHPDSRLHDVWVADGLAYSSEWGTGVVVVDVGNGRWGGSPENPVFVTSYATPSGATHATFPYYQESTGKTYLFLGDEIMNRRGLAWAGYPESMGSYSNRYDPSTGTGGIPLANRGYIQIIDFTDPENTQMVARYEVPEFGTHNIWVEDDKLYQAYYEGGLRVVDVSGELMGNLYTQGREISVFKPVSQTGYTQNATMVWGAQPHKGHVFFSDTNSGLWSVKLLPKQRPIS
;
A
#
# COMPACT_ATOMS: atom_id res chain seq x y z
N LYS A 1 3.66 -5.05 -9.19
CA LYS A 1 3.72 -6.53 -9.25
C LYS A 1 4.18 -6.95 -10.63
N VAL A 2 5.31 -7.65 -10.72
CA VAL A 2 5.83 -8.17 -11.99
C VAL A 2 5.91 -9.69 -11.85
N SER A 3 5.26 -10.42 -12.74
CA SER A 3 5.39 -11.88 -12.79
C SER A 3 6.72 -12.28 -13.41
N GLY A 4 7.32 -13.38 -12.96
CA GLY A 4 8.55 -13.92 -13.51
C GLY A 4 9.83 -13.33 -12.92
N GLY A 5 9.79 -12.69 -11.75
CA GLY A 5 10.97 -12.24 -11.02
C GLY A 5 11.73 -11.08 -11.65
N PHE A 6 11.07 -10.23 -12.45
CA PHE A 6 11.70 -9.03 -13.03
C PHE A 6 11.37 -7.78 -12.23
N SER A 7 12.37 -6.91 -12.03
CA SER A 7 12.22 -5.51 -11.65
C SER A 7 12.70 -4.63 -12.82
N PHE A 8 11.98 -3.53 -13.07
CA PHE A 8 12.31 -2.59 -14.15
C PHE A 8 12.60 -1.21 -13.57
N PHE A 9 13.64 -0.57 -14.12
CA PHE A 9 14.07 0.76 -13.72
C PHE A 9 13.81 1.74 -14.86
N TYR A 10 13.28 2.91 -14.52
CA TYR A 10 12.91 3.93 -15.49
C TYR A 10 13.49 5.28 -15.11
N ASP A 11 14.01 5.99 -16.11
CA ASP A 11 14.30 7.42 -15.99
C ASP A 11 12.98 8.20 -16.09
N VAL A 12 12.67 8.91 -15.03
CA VAL A 12 11.50 9.79 -14.91
C VAL A 12 11.88 11.26 -14.73
N THR A 13 13.13 11.62 -15.09
CA THR A 13 13.61 13.01 -15.06
C THR A 13 12.71 13.90 -15.88
N ASN A 14 12.25 13.42 -17.03
CA ASN A 14 11.14 14.01 -17.78
C ASN A 14 9.90 13.10 -17.63
N PRO A 15 8.95 13.41 -16.75
CA PRO A 15 7.79 12.57 -16.52
C PRO A 15 6.86 12.40 -17.72
N ALA A 16 6.96 13.27 -18.73
CA ALA A 16 6.24 13.15 -19.99
C ALA A 16 6.91 12.20 -20.99
N LEU A 17 8.14 11.79 -20.72
CA LEU A 17 8.92 10.89 -21.58
C LEU A 17 9.68 9.89 -20.70
N ILE A 18 8.96 8.91 -20.17
CA ILE A 18 9.51 7.83 -19.35
C ILE A 18 10.34 6.90 -20.24
N THR A 19 11.60 6.63 -19.88
CA THR A 19 12.46 5.70 -20.60
C THR A 19 12.95 4.59 -19.68
N LYS A 20 12.86 3.33 -20.12
CA LYS A 20 13.44 2.22 -19.38
C LYS A 20 14.95 2.29 -19.47
N ILE A 21 15.63 2.25 -18.31
CA ILE A 21 17.10 2.26 -18.22
C ILE A 21 17.67 0.87 -18.00
N ASP A 22 17.02 0.07 -17.12
CA ASP A 22 17.52 -1.27 -16.80
C ASP A 22 16.40 -2.22 -16.38
N SER A 23 16.76 -3.49 -16.19
CA SER A 23 15.91 -4.51 -15.57
C SER A 23 16.77 -5.60 -14.91
N ILE A 24 16.41 -5.98 -13.70
CA ILE A 24 17.04 -7.04 -12.93
C ILE A 24 16.09 -8.21 -12.84
N GLN A 25 16.58 -9.42 -13.16
CA GLN A 25 15.86 -10.67 -12.95
C GLN A 25 16.40 -11.38 -11.72
N VAL A 26 15.52 -11.82 -10.85
CA VAL A 26 15.84 -12.62 -9.67
C VAL A 26 15.04 -13.93 -9.69
N ASP A 27 15.52 -14.95 -8.99
CA ASP A 27 14.78 -16.22 -8.81
C ASP A 27 13.56 -15.99 -7.90
N ALA A 28 12.44 -15.67 -8.52
CA ALA A 28 11.15 -15.47 -7.87
C ALA A 28 10.01 -15.70 -8.87
N ARG A 29 8.91 -16.29 -8.41
CA ARG A 29 7.65 -16.31 -9.16
C ARG A 29 7.07 -14.90 -9.26
N THR A 30 7.23 -14.12 -8.21
CA THR A 30 6.69 -12.75 -8.11
C THR A 30 7.62 -11.88 -7.26
N ILE A 31 7.93 -10.68 -7.76
CA ILE A 31 8.34 -9.53 -6.94
C ILE A 31 7.05 -8.78 -6.65
N ASN A 32 6.57 -8.86 -5.42
CA ASN A 32 5.30 -8.24 -5.06
C ASN A 32 5.46 -6.77 -4.72
N ASP A 33 6.51 -6.43 -3.99
CA ASP A 33 6.78 -5.08 -3.54
C ASP A 33 8.23 -4.64 -3.84
N VAL A 34 8.41 -3.33 -4.00
CA VAL A 34 9.69 -2.66 -4.19
C VAL A 34 9.70 -1.40 -3.36
N LYS A 35 10.72 -1.22 -2.53
CA LYS A 35 10.93 0.00 -1.74
C LYS A 35 12.33 0.56 -2.00
N ALA A 36 12.44 1.87 -2.04
CA ALA A 36 13.73 2.55 -1.97
C ALA A 36 13.94 3.12 -0.58
N SER A 37 15.19 3.17 -0.14
CA SER A 37 15.54 3.89 1.09
C SER A 37 15.24 5.38 0.95
N PRO A 38 14.90 6.08 2.04
CA PRO A 38 14.61 7.52 2.01
C PRO A 38 15.74 8.37 1.42
N ASP A 39 16.99 7.97 1.62
CA ASP A 39 18.19 8.62 1.09
C ASP A 39 18.56 8.20 -0.34
N GLY A 40 17.85 7.22 -0.91
CA GLY A 40 18.10 6.67 -2.24
C GLY A 40 19.35 5.78 -2.35
N ARG A 41 19.98 5.42 -1.24
CA ARG A 41 21.21 4.60 -1.20
C ARG A 41 20.98 3.17 -1.69
N TYR A 42 19.83 2.60 -1.38
CA TYR A 42 19.48 1.24 -1.78
C TYR A 42 18.02 1.11 -2.20
N ALA A 43 17.71 0.03 -2.88
CA ALA A 43 16.35 -0.43 -3.12
C ALA A 43 16.22 -1.91 -2.71
N VAL A 44 15.01 -2.33 -2.36
CA VAL A 44 14.74 -3.70 -1.93
C VAL A 44 13.61 -4.28 -2.76
N LEU A 45 13.77 -5.53 -3.17
CA LEU A 45 12.78 -6.32 -3.89
C LEU A 45 12.32 -7.46 -2.98
N SER A 46 11.02 -7.63 -2.83
CA SER A 46 10.47 -8.82 -2.18
C SER A 46 10.53 -10.04 -3.10
N ARG A 47 10.74 -11.24 -2.55
CA ARG A 47 10.75 -12.50 -3.29
C ARG A 47 9.65 -13.42 -2.79
N GLU A 48 8.83 -13.89 -3.72
CA GLU A 48 7.86 -14.95 -3.47
C GLU A 48 7.99 -16.07 -4.50
N GLY A 49 7.99 -17.30 -4.03
CA GLY A 49 8.02 -18.51 -4.85
C GLY A 49 9.35 -18.73 -5.56
N ALA A 50 10.47 -18.55 -4.85
CA ALA A 50 11.80 -18.91 -5.32
C ALA A 50 11.92 -20.41 -5.59
N THR A 51 12.71 -20.81 -6.59
CA THR A 51 12.85 -22.22 -7.00
C THR A 51 13.48 -23.09 -5.91
N ASN A 52 14.36 -22.51 -5.09
CA ASN A 52 14.99 -23.16 -3.94
C ASN A 52 14.10 -23.20 -2.69
N ARG A 53 12.85 -22.68 -2.75
CA ARG A 53 11.89 -22.55 -1.64
C ARG A 53 12.41 -21.72 -0.45
N ARG A 54 13.37 -20.82 -0.70
CA ARG A 54 13.86 -19.84 0.26
C ARG A 54 13.56 -18.49 -0.31
N ASP A 55 12.39 -17.97 0.01
CA ASP A 55 11.99 -16.61 -0.34
C ASP A 55 12.82 -15.60 0.48
N GLY A 56 12.53 -14.34 0.41
CA GLY A 56 13.27 -13.33 1.16
C GLY A 56 13.35 -12.01 0.40
N LEU A 57 14.45 -11.31 0.58
CA LEU A 57 14.71 -10.00 -0.01
C LEU A 57 15.93 -10.04 -0.94
N VAL A 58 15.90 -9.17 -1.94
CA VAL A 58 17.08 -8.79 -2.73
C VAL A 58 17.33 -7.32 -2.50
N ILE A 59 18.51 -6.99 -1.98
CA ILE A 59 18.93 -5.62 -1.73
C ILE A 59 19.81 -5.16 -2.89
N LEU A 60 19.48 -4.00 -3.43
CA LEU A 60 20.17 -3.39 -4.57
C LEU A 60 20.95 -2.17 -4.09
N ASP A 61 22.20 -2.06 -4.52
CA ASP A 61 22.97 -0.82 -4.42
C ASP A 61 22.50 0.15 -5.53
N MET A 62 22.07 1.34 -5.12
CA MET A 62 21.57 2.40 -5.97
C MET A 62 22.54 3.60 -6.04
N ALA A 63 23.83 3.41 -5.69
CA ALA A 63 24.84 4.47 -5.80
C ALA A 63 24.93 5.04 -7.22
N ASP A 64 24.73 4.20 -8.23
CA ASP A 64 24.45 4.61 -9.60
C ASP A 64 23.02 4.15 -9.99
N PRO A 65 22.02 5.03 -9.90
CA PRO A 65 20.64 4.64 -10.21
C PRO A 65 20.41 4.30 -11.69
N THR A 66 21.38 4.59 -12.57
CA THR A 66 21.32 4.18 -13.98
C THR A 66 21.87 2.77 -14.21
N ASN A 67 22.54 2.20 -13.22
CA ASN A 67 23.10 0.85 -13.25
C ASN A 67 22.95 0.18 -11.87
N PRO A 68 21.73 -0.10 -11.40
CA PRO A 68 21.51 -0.75 -10.11
C PRO A 68 22.13 -2.14 -10.10
N VAL A 69 22.81 -2.51 -9.01
CA VAL A 69 23.45 -3.82 -8.84
C VAL A 69 22.95 -4.53 -7.60
N ILE A 70 22.94 -5.87 -7.64
CA ILE A 70 22.57 -6.66 -6.46
C ILE A 70 23.71 -6.54 -5.44
N ALA A 71 23.42 -5.97 -4.27
CA ALA A 71 24.32 -5.91 -3.13
C ALA A 71 24.29 -7.23 -2.34
N SER A 72 23.09 -7.69 -1.95
CA SER A 72 22.94 -8.90 -1.15
C SER A 72 21.59 -9.58 -1.32
N PHE A 73 21.50 -10.81 -0.80
CA PHE A 73 20.26 -11.58 -0.60
C PHE A 73 20.10 -11.83 0.89
N TYR A 74 18.87 -11.64 1.40
CA TYR A 74 18.57 -11.89 2.79
C TYR A 74 17.33 -12.77 2.93
N ASP A 75 17.40 -13.83 3.75
CA ASP A 75 16.28 -14.77 3.94
C ASP A 75 16.15 -15.27 5.40
N GLU A 76 16.95 -14.79 6.32
CA GLU A 76 16.85 -15.19 7.73
C GLU A 76 15.52 -14.75 8.34
N GLY A 77 14.77 -15.71 8.88
CA GLY A 77 13.46 -15.46 9.49
C GLY A 77 12.30 -15.21 8.51
N ILE A 78 12.55 -15.12 7.18
CA ILE A 78 11.58 -14.69 6.16
C ILE A 78 11.47 -15.66 4.96
N THR A 79 11.93 -16.90 5.09
CA THR A 79 11.97 -17.89 4.00
C THR A 79 10.62 -18.33 3.45
N GLY A 80 9.53 -18.06 4.17
CA GLY A 80 8.17 -18.49 3.78
C GLY A 80 7.44 -17.53 2.82
N GLY A 81 8.08 -16.41 2.46
CA GLY A 81 7.55 -15.40 1.56
C GLY A 81 7.50 -14.00 2.20
N VAL A 82 7.89 -13.02 1.41
CA VAL A 82 7.81 -11.60 1.76
C VAL A 82 6.84 -10.93 0.83
N HIS A 83 5.63 -10.66 1.32
CA HIS A 83 4.60 -10.02 0.51
C HIS A 83 4.87 -8.52 0.35
N ASN A 84 5.09 -7.83 1.47
CA ASN A 84 5.43 -6.42 1.54
C ASN A 84 6.62 -6.20 2.48
N MET A 85 7.24 -5.03 2.39
CA MET A 85 8.24 -4.55 3.31
C MET A 85 8.21 -3.03 3.37
N PHE A 86 8.85 -2.46 4.38
CA PHE A 86 9.10 -1.02 4.49
C PHE A 86 10.60 -0.78 4.71
N ALA A 87 11.12 0.25 4.03
CA ALA A 87 12.49 0.71 4.19
C ALA A 87 12.50 2.02 4.98
N ALA A 88 13.13 2.03 6.14
CA ALA A 88 13.25 3.18 7.02
C ALA A 88 14.71 3.37 7.41
N ASP A 89 15.39 4.31 6.78
CA ASP A 89 16.80 4.62 6.99
C ASP A 89 17.69 3.36 6.95
N ASP A 90 18.25 2.94 8.08
CA ASP A 90 19.12 1.77 8.19
C ASP A 90 18.36 0.48 8.53
N TYR A 91 17.03 0.50 8.57
CA TYR A 91 16.23 -0.68 8.90
C TYR A 91 15.22 -1.05 7.82
N LEU A 92 15.05 -2.35 7.63
CA LEU A 92 13.95 -2.93 6.86
C LEU A 92 12.95 -3.62 7.79
N TYR A 93 11.69 -3.46 7.49
CA TYR A 93 10.57 -4.15 8.14
C TYR A 93 9.95 -5.08 7.11
N ALA A 94 10.31 -6.35 7.13
CA ALA A 94 9.92 -7.33 6.13
C ALA A 94 8.83 -8.26 6.65
N LEU A 95 7.69 -8.30 5.96
CA LEU A 95 6.62 -9.25 6.30
C LEU A 95 7.09 -10.68 6.11
N ALA A 96 6.86 -11.50 7.12
CA ALA A 96 7.21 -12.91 7.12
C ALA A 96 5.96 -13.78 7.31
N ASN A 97 5.68 -14.65 6.36
CA ASN A 97 4.60 -15.64 6.39
C ASN A 97 3.16 -15.08 6.57
N GLY A 98 2.99 -13.75 6.57
CA GLY A 98 1.70 -13.10 6.78
C GLY A 98 1.22 -13.06 8.22
N ASP A 99 2.11 -13.20 9.21
CA ASP A 99 1.79 -13.16 10.64
C ASP A 99 2.68 -12.23 11.47
N LYS A 100 3.84 -11.85 10.95
CA LYS A 100 4.79 -10.97 11.62
C LYS A 100 5.59 -10.14 10.63
N TYR A 101 6.29 -9.13 11.13
CA TYR A 101 7.40 -8.54 10.41
C TYR A 101 8.73 -8.77 11.15
N VAL A 102 9.78 -8.95 10.38
CA VAL A 102 11.17 -9.05 10.84
C VAL A 102 11.84 -7.71 10.61
N ILE A 103 12.57 -7.23 11.61
CA ILE A 103 13.39 -6.01 11.54
C ILE A 103 14.82 -6.42 11.20
N ILE A 104 15.38 -5.81 10.18
CA ILE A 104 16.68 -6.13 9.60
C ILE A 104 17.50 -4.86 9.55
N ASP A 105 18.71 -4.88 10.10
CA ASP A 105 19.69 -3.80 9.96
C ASP A 105 20.34 -3.88 8.57
N VAL A 106 20.32 -2.78 7.83
CA VAL A 106 20.89 -2.61 6.49
C VAL A 106 21.83 -1.39 6.43
N ALA A 107 22.42 -1.00 7.57
CA ALA A 107 23.47 0.02 7.59
C ALA A 107 24.63 -0.38 6.66
N ASP A 108 24.97 -1.67 6.61
CA ASP A 108 25.75 -2.28 5.54
C ASP A 108 24.83 -3.11 4.63
N ILE A 109 24.49 -2.59 3.45
CA ILE A 109 23.62 -3.27 2.48
C ILE A 109 24.23 -4.55 1.89
N TYR A 110 25.52 -4.77 2.06
CA TYR A 110 26.24 -5.97 1.62
C TYR A 110 26.26 -7.07 2.68
N ASP A 111 25.99 -6.74 3.96
CA ASP A 111 25.95 -7.66 5.10
C ASP A 111 24.76 -7.36 6.03
N PRO A 112 23.49 -7.51 5.56
CA PRO A 112 22.29 -7.25 6.36
C PRO A 112 22.20 -8.20 7.56
N GLN A 113 21.76 -7.69 8.72
CA GLN A 113 21.72 -8.42 9.98
C GLN A 113 20.30 -8.52 10.55
N TYR A 114 19.92 -9.67 11.09
CA TYR A 114 18.70 -9.81 11.88
C TYR A 114 18.78 -8.98 13.16
N VAL A 115 17.72 -8.23 13.46
CA VAL A 115 17.61 -7.43 14.68
C VAL A 115 16.58 -8.02 15.63
N SER A 116 15.32 -8.05 15.21
CA SER A 116 14.20 -8.54 16.01
C SER A 116 12.99 -8.86 15.11
N GLU A 117 11.89 -9.22 15.74
CA GLU A 117 10.60 -9.40 15.05
C GLU A 117 9.44 -8.97 15.94
N TYR A 118 8.32 -8.61 15.31
CA TYR A 118 7.07 -8.36 16.01
C TYR A 118 5.93 -9.17 15.38
N ASN A 119 5.18 -9.85 16.24
CA ASN A 119 3.98 -10.60 15.90
C ASN A 119 2.84 -10.15 16.82
N HIS A 120 1.76 -9.63 16.25
CA HIS A 120 0.58 -9.30 17.04
C HIS A 120 -0.24 -10.58 17.30
N PRO A 121 -0.61 -10.89 18.55
CA PRO A 121 -1.33 -12.12 18.89
C PRO A 121 -2.62 -12.29 18.08
N ASP A 122 -2.87 -13.51 17.60
CA ASP A 122 -4.08 -13.91 16.89
C ASP A 122 -4.42 -13.07 15.66
N SER A 123 -3.41 -12.45 15.03
CA SER A 123 -3.57 -11.57 13.89
C SER A 123 -2.91 -12.10 12.62
N ARG A 124 -3.23 -11.48 11.48
CA ARG A 124 -2.64 -11.75 10.17
C ARG A 124 -2.22 -10.45 9.53
N LEU A 125 -0.92 -10.29 9.41
CA LEU A 125 -0.28 -9.11 8.86
C LEU A 125 -0.33 -9.11 7.33
N HIS A 126 -0.68 -7.95 6.75
CA HIS A 126 -0.65 -7.75 5.30
C HIS A 126 0.34 -6.68 4.85
N ASP A 127 0.45 -5.56 5.58
CA ASP A 127 1.33 -4.46 5.23
C ASP A 127 1.86 -3.77 6.48
N VAL A 128 2.99 -3.07 6.37
CA VAL A 128 3.57 -2.25 7.42
C VAL A 128 4.09 -0.94 6.83
N TRP A 129 3.78 0.16 7.49
CA TRP A 129 4.33 1.48 7.22
C TRP A 129 5.07 1.98 8.46
N VAL A 130 6.24 2.56 8.30
CA VAL A 130 6.99 3.13 9.42
C VAL A 130 7.17 4.64 9.23
N ALA A 131 6.80 5.39 10.25
CA ALA A 131 6.98 6.85 10.28
C ALA A 131 7.22 7.29 11.74
N ASP A 132 8.14 8.23 11.94
CA ASP A 132 8.47 8.80 13.25
C ASP A 132 8.73 7.75 14.34
N GLY A 133 9.37 6.63 13.97
CA GLY A 133 9.66 5.51 14.87
C GLY A 133 8.45 4.70 15.32
N LEU A 134 7.30 4.85 14.67
CA LEU A 134 6.12 4.02 14.85
C LEU A 134 5.90 3.15 13.61
N ALA A 135 5.68 1.85 13.83
CA ALA A 135 5.23 0.91 12.82
C ALA A 135 3.69 0.81 12.86
N TYR A 136 3.05 1.04 11.73
CA TYR A 136 1.61 0.94 11.52
C TYR A 136 1.34 -0.30 10.69
N SER A 137 0.97 -1.38 11.37
CA SER A 137 0.72 -2.68 10.73
C SER A 137 -0.74 -2.78 10.29
N SER A 138 -0.96 -3.15 9.04
CA SER A 138 -2.30 -3.47 8.52
C SER A 138 -2.56 -4.96 8.73
N GLU A 139 -3.44 -5.25 9.67
CA GLU A 139 -3.71 -6.60 10.18
C GLU A 139 -5.11 -7.04 9.79
N TRP A 140 -5.28 -7.51 8.58
CA TRP A 140 -6.56 -7.96 8.00
C TRP A 140 -7.81 -7.76 8.91
N GLY A 141 -8.24 -8.79 9.63
CA GLY A 141 -9.43 -8.77 10.49
C GLY A 141 -9.28 -8.01 11.81
N THR A 142 -8.06 -7.68 12.22
CA THR A 142 -7.76 -6.95 13.46
C THR A 142 -7.85 -5.43 13.26
N GLY A 143 -7.50 -4.94 12.08
CA GLY A 143 -7.45 -3.51 11.80
C GLY A 143 -6.03 -2.98 11.70
N VAL A 144 -5.75 -1.78 12.24
CA VAL A 144 -4.38 -1.28 12.36
C VAL A 144 -3.83 -1.58 13.75
N VAL A 145 -2.59 -2.04 13.80
CA VAL A 145 -1.81 -2.20 15.04
C VAL A 145 -0.62 -1.25 15.00
N VAL A 146 -0.43 -0.48 16.06
CA VAL A 146 0.66 0.51 16.18
C VAL A 146 1.66 0.05 17.19
N VAL A 147 2.93 0.06 16.80
CA VAL A 147 4.07 -0.45 17.58
C VAL A 147 5.17 0.61 17.62
N ASP A 148 5.68 0.91 18.79
CA ASP A 148 6.87 1.75 18.95
C ASP A 148 8.11 0.91 18.60
N VAL A 149 8.79 1.32 17.54
CA VAL A 149 10.01 0.70 17.00
C VAL A 149 11.18 1.68 16.98
N GLY A 150 11.10 2.79 17.74
CA GLY A 150 12.15 3.81 17.81
C GLY A 150 11.63 5.22 18.08
N ASN A 151 10.33 5.42 18.27
CA ASN A 151 9.76 6.69 18.69
C ASN A 151 10.19 7.05 20.12
N GLY A 152 10.35 6.04 20.97
CA GLY A 152 10.83 6.17 22.34
C GLY A 152 9.79 6.64 23.36
N ARG A 153 8.61 7.09 22.94
CA ARG A 153 7.56 7.53 23.87
C ARG A 153 7.02 6.38 24.72
N TRP A 154 6.97 5.17 24.16
CA TRP A 154 6.51 3.95 24.85
C TRP A 154 7.66 3.01 25.18
N GLY A 155 8.91 3.44 24.96
CA GLY A 155 10.14 2.70 25.28
C GLY A 155 10.51 1.62 24.28
N GLY A 156 9.96 1.69 23.06
CA GLY A 156 10.29 0.80 21.96
C GLY A 156 11.58 1.18 21.25
N SER A 157 12.19 0.19 20.63
CA SER A 157 13.33 0.34 19.72
C SER A 157 13.26 -0.73 18.62
N PRO A 158 14.10 -0.67 17.57
CA PRO A 158 14.19 -1.75 16.60
C PRO A 158 14.52 -3.11 17.22
N GLU A 159 15.32 -3.14 18.29
CA GLU A 159 15.69 -4.36 19.02
C GLU A 159 14.59 -4.86 19.97
N ASN A 160 13.70 -3.97 20.38
CA ASN A 160 12.63 -4.26 21.34
C ASN A 160 11.35 -3.51 20.98
N PRO A 161 10.60 -3.96 19.95
CA PRO A 161 9.33 -3.37 19.58
C PRO A 161 8.30 -3.42 20.71
N VAL A 162 7.59 -2.31 20.95
CA VAL A 162 6.61 -2.19 22.04
C VAL A 162 5.23 -1.83 21.48
N PHE A 163 4.22 -2.65 21.79
CA PHE A 163 2.83 -2.37 21.42
C PHE A 163 2.34 -1.04 22.02
N VAL A 164 1.71 -0.22 21.19
CA VAL A 164 1.14 1.07 21.59
C VAL A 164 -0.38 0.97 21.68
N THR A 165 -1.03 0.68 20.56
CA THR A 165 -2.49 0.60 20.46
C THR A 165 -2.93 -0.17 19.22
N SER A 166 -4.22 -0.47 19.13
CA SER A 166 -4.82 -1.01 17.91
C SER A 166 -6.21 -0.40 17.69
N TYR A 167 -6.62 -0.34 16.43
CA TYR A 167 -7.95 0.11 16.05
C TYR A 167 -8.57 -0.87 15.06
N ALA A 168 -9.69 -1.48 15.46
CA ALA A 168 -10.43 -2.41 14.61
C ALA A 168 -11.24 -1.68 13.55
N THR A 169 -11.07 -2.06 12.29
CA THR A 169 -11.84 -1.50 11.18
C THR A 169 -13.18 -2.18 11.04
N PRO A 170 -14.27 -1.45 10.71
CA PRO A 170 -15.61 -2.04 10.57
C PRO A 170 -15.73 -3.10 9.49
N SER A 171 -14.92 -3.01 8.45
CA SER A 171 -14.95 -3.95 7.31
C SER A 171 -14.22 -5.27 7.58
N GLY A 172 -13.21 -5.26 8.45
CA GLY A 172 -12.39 -6.42 8.75
C GLY A 172 -11.53 -6.90 7.57
N ALA A 173 -11.07 -5.96 6.73
CA ALA A 173 -10.23 -6.26 5.57
C ALA A 173 -9.11 -5.23 5.37
N THR A 174 -8.50 -4.79 6.49
CA THR A 174 -7.45 -3.77 6.50
C THR A 174 -6.21 -4.23 5.75
N HIS A 175 -5.92 -3.54 4.66
CA HIS A 175 -4.88 -3.88 3.70
C HIS A 175 -3.66 -2.98 3.80
N ALA A 176 -3.87 -1.67 3.85
CA ALA A 176 -2.81 -0.67 3.88
C ALA A 176 -3.13 0.45 4.86
N THR A 177 -2.12 0.99 5.52
CA THR A 177 -2.22 2.12 6.43
C THR A 177 -1.20 3.18 6.04
N PHE A 178 -1.64 4.45 5.96
CA PHE A 178 -0.77 5.59 5.67
C PHE A 178 -0.95 6.64 6.77
N PRO A 179 0.06 6.92 7.60
CA PRO A 179 0.03 8.01 8.58
C PRO A 179 0.25 9.36 7.88
N TYR A 180 -0.52 10.37 8.25
CA TYR A 180 -0.41 11.71 7.69
C TYR A 180 -0.59 12.78 8.76
N TYR A 181 0.42 13.62 8.95
CA TYR A 181 0.31 14.83 9.77
C TYR A 181 -0.21 15.98 8.91
N GLN A 182 -1.37 16.51 9.26
CA GLN A 182 -1.99 17.64 8.57
C GLN A 182 -1.61 18.95 9.27
N GLU A 183 -0.69 19.69 8.66
CA GLU A 183 -0.16 20.95 9.25
C GLU A 183 -1.26 21.98 9.51
N SER A 184 -2.25 22.10 8.60
CA SER A 184 -3.31 23.11 8.69
C SER A 184 -4.23 22.96 9.90
N THR A 185 -4.37 21.75 10.43
CA THR A 185 -5.21 21.42 11.61
C THR A 185 -4.40 21.02 12.84
N GLY A 186 -3.11 20.70 12.67
CA GLY A 186 -2.26 20.16 13.72
C GLY A 186 -2.64 18.73 14.13
N LYS A 187 -3.38 18.00 13.28
CA LYS A 187 -3.85 16.64 13.56
C LYS A 187 -3.05 15.59 12.81
N THR A 188 -2.89 14.45 13.46
CA THR A 188 -2.38 13.24 12.80
C THR A 188 -3.55 12.33 12.45
N TYR A 189 -3.63 11.94 11.18
CA TYR A 189 -4.62 11.00 10.69
C TYR A 189 -3.96 9.71 10.22
N LEU A 190 -4.67 8.59 10.38
CA LEU A 190 -4.33 7.33 9.70
C LEU A 190 -5.38 7.10 8.61
N PHE A 191 -4.90 6.94 7.38
CA PHE A 191 -5.71 6.54 6.25
C PHE A 191 -5.58 5.01 6.10
N LEU A 192 -6.67 4.29 6.34
CA LEU A 192 -6.72 2.84 6.28
C LEU A 192 -7.54 2.40 5.08
N GLY A 193 -6.95 1.61 4.20
CA GLY A 193 -7.61 1.06 3.03
C GLY A 193 -7.97 -0.40 3.23
N ASP A 194 -9.19 -0.77 2.85
CA ASP A 194 -9.63 -2.15 2.85
C ASP A 194 -9.44 -2.78 1.47
N GLU A 195 -8.86 -3.96 1.39
CA GLU A 195 -8.78 -4.68 0.14
C GLU A 195 -9.96 -5.64 -0.02
N ILE A 196 -11.07 -5.10 -0.54
CA ILE A 196 -12.21 -5.90 -0.97
C ILE A 196 -12.40 -5.65 -2.46
N MET A 197 -11.87 -6.55 -3.26
CA MET A 197 -11.88 -6.45 -4.70
C MET A 197 -13.20 -7.00 -5.25
N ASN A 198 -14.00 -6.13 -5.86
CA ASN A 198 -15.16 -6.55 -6.65
C ASN A 198 -14.80 -6.64 -8.13
N ARG A 199 -14.38 -7.80 -8.58
CA ARG A 199 -13.96 -8.04 -9.96
C ARG A 199 -15.03 -7.79 -11.02
N ARG A 200 -16.27 -7.57 -10.63
CA ARG A 200 -17.39 -7.31 -11.53
C ARG A 200 -17.85 -5.85 -11.51
N GLY A 201 -17.20 -5.00 -10.74
CA GLY A 201 -17.61 -3.60 -10.59
C GLY A 201 -19.01 -3.42 -10.02
N LEU A 202 -19.50 -4.37 -9.23
CA LEU A 202 -20.82 -4.33 -8.61
C LEU A 202 -20.71 -4.33 -7.08
N ALA A 203 -21.47 -3.44 -6.46
CA ALA A 203 -21.67 -3.44 -5.02
C ALA A 203 -22.66 -4.55 -4.62
N TRP A 204 -22.49 -5.12 -3.44
CA TRP A 204 -23.30 -6.23 -2.97
C TRP A 204 -24.02 -5.91 -1.66
N ALA A 205 -25.34 -5.98 -1.70
CA ALA A 205 -26.20 -5.80 -0.54
C ALA A 205 -26.33 -7.06 0.30
N GLY A 206 -26.62 -6.86 1.57
CA GLY A 206 -26.96 -7.96 2.48
C GLY A 206 -25.78 -8.86 2.82
N TYR A 207 -24.58 -8.37 2.61
CA TYR A 207 -23.38 -8.99 3.10
C TYR A 207 -23.32 -8.76 4.61
N PRO A 208 -23.52 -9.77 5.47
CA PRO A 208 -23.35 -9.57 6.90
C PRO A 208 -21.89 -9.20 7.18
N GLU A 209 -21.65 -8.21 8.03
CA GLU A 209 -20.30 -7.82 8.44
C GLU A 209 -19.48 -8.98 9.02
N SER A 210 -20.17 -10.00 9.54
CA SER A 210 -19.57 -11.21 10.09
C SER A 210 -19.10 -12.25 9.05
N MET A 211 -19.42 -12.07 7.78
CA MET A 211 -19.03 -13.01 6.72
C MET A 211 -17.90 -12.44 5.89
N GLY A 212 -16.72 -12.99 5.97
CA GLY A 212 -15.56 -12.59 5.17
C GLY A 212 -15.86 -12.41 3.68
N SER A 213 -15.03 -11.68 2.98
CA SER A 213 -15.21 -11.09 1.64
C SER A 213 -15.60 -12.04 0.49
N TYR A 214 -15.68 -13.36 0.70
CA TYR A 214 -15.84 -14.32 -0.37
C TYR A 214 -17.07 -15.26 -0.27
N SER A 215 -17.85 -15.17 0.81
CA SER A 215 -18.87 -16.19 1.11
C SER A 215 -20.20 -16.01 0.40
N ASN A 216 -20.46 -14.86 -0.20
CA ASN A 216 -21.77 -14.58 -0.84
C ASN A 216 -21.65 -14.31 -2.34
N ARG A 217 -20.86 -15.11 -3.05
CA ARG A 217 -20.72 -14.98 -4.51
C ARG A 217 -22.02 -15.32 -5.20
N TYR A 218 -22.36 -14.53 -6.22
CA TYR A 218 -23.39 -14.92 -7.18
C TYR A 218 -22.99 -16.24 -7.83
N ASP A 219 -23.85 -17.23 -7.72
CA ASP A 219 -23.70 -18.51 -8.42
C ASP A 219 -24.51 -18.47 -9.73
N PRO A 220 -23.84 -18.37 -10.89
CA PRO A 220 -24.53 -18.30 -12.17
C PRO A 220 -25.24 -19.60 -12.53
N SER A 221 -24.92 -20.74 -11.92
CA SER A 221 -25.55 -22.02 -12.20
C SER A 221 -26.92 -22.14 -11.54
N THR A 222 -27.11 -21.46 -10.42
CA THR A 222 -28.38 -21.44 -9.66
C THR A 222 -29.15 -20.13 -9.82
N GLY A 223 -28.51 -19.09 -10.35
CA GLY A 223 -29.06 -17.74 -10.37
C GLY A 223 -29.25 -17.12 -8.99
N THR A 224 -28.57 -17.66 -7.97
CA THR A 224 -28.72 -17.24 -6.57
C THR A 224 -27.43 -16.64 -5.99
N GLY A 225 -27.53 -16.08 -4.82
CA GLY A 225 -26.43 -15.40 -4.13
C GLY A 225 -26.28 -13.95 -4.57
N GLY A 226 -25.47 -13.23 -3.82
CA GLY A 226 -24.97 -11.90 -4.09
C GLY A 226 -25.94 -10.87 -4.64
N ILE A 227 -26.60 -10.14 -3.77
CA ILE A 227 -27.39 -8.97 -4.16
C ILE A 227 -26.47 -7.74 -4.07
N PRO A 228 -26.20 -7.00 -5.16
CA PRO A 228 -25.36 -5.81 -5.09
C PRO A 228 -25.96 -4.73 -4.21
N LEU A 229 -25.20 -4.20 -3.23
CA LEU A 229 -25.64 -3.05 -2.43
C LEU A 229 -24.53 -2.03 -2.21
N ALA A 230 -23.52 -2.35 -1.45
CA ALA A 230 -22.47 -1.41 -1.12
C ALA A 230 -21.12 -2.06 -1.29
N ASN A 231 -20.19 -1.37 -1.91
CA ASN A 231 -18.80 -1.78 -1.86
C ASN A 231 -18.30 -1.61 -0.42
N ARG A 232 -17.55 -2.59 0.07
CA ARG A 232 -17.02 -2.58 1.44
C ARG A 232 -15.57 -2.17 1.50
N GLY A 233 -14.86 -2.22 0.38
CA GLY A 233 -13.49 -1.74 0.26
C GLY A 233 -13.46 -0.22 0.11
N TYR A 234 -13.13 0.49 1.18
CA TYR A 234 -13.06 1.94 1.19
C TYR A 234 -11.93 2.43 2.10
N ILE A 235 -11.64 3.73 2.02
CA ILE A 235 -10.68 4.38 2.90
C ILE A 235 -11.39 4.84 4.17
N GLN A 236 -10.89 4.40 5.30
CA GLN A 236 -11.27 4.88 6.62
C GLN A 236 -10.24 5.89 7.10
N ILE A 237 -10.68 6.99 7.70
CA ILE A 237 -9.80 8.05 8.20
C ILE A 237 -9.98 8.15 9.69
N ILE A 238 -8.91 7.81 10.40
CA ILE A 238 -8.86 7.74 11.86
C ILE A 238 -8.13 9.00 12.37
N ASP A 239 -8.72 9.73 13.30
CA ASP A 239 -7.99 10.73 14.08
C ASP A 239 -7.10 10.00 15.08
N PHE A 240 -5.81 10.13 14.87
CA PHE A 240 -4.73 9.51 15.65
C PHE A 240 -3.91 10.55 16.44
N THR A 241 -4.40 11.76 16.54
CA THR A 241 -3.72 12.86 17.27
C THR A 241 -3.44 12.46 18.73
N ASP A 242 -4.37 11.71 19.33
CA ASP A 242 -4.17 11.04 20.61
C ASP A 242 -4.31 9.52 20.43
N PRO A 243 -3.20 8.76 20.46
CA PRO A 243 -3.23 7.31 20.30
C PRO A 243 -4.08 6.54 21.33
N GLU A 244 -4.38 7.15 22.48
CA GLU A 244 -5.23 6.54 23.52
C GLU A 244 -6.74 6.74 23.24
N ASN A 245 -7.09 7.70 22.36
CA ASN A 245 -8.47 8.08 22.05
C ASN A 245 -8.73 8.08 20.53
N THR A 246 -8.27 7.07 19.84
CA THR A 246 -8.44 6.93 18.38
C THR A 246 -9.90 6.73 17.99
N GLN A 247 -10.34 7.41 16.93
CA GLN A 247 -11.70 7.26 16.41
C GLN A 247 -11.75 7.50 14.90
N MET A 248 -12.63 6.76 14.22
CA MET A 248 -12.93 7.04 12.82
C MET A 248 -13.73 8.34 12.71
N VAL A 249 -13.20 9.32 11.98
CA VAL A 249 -13.83 10.63 11.78
C VAL A 249 -14.40 10.79 10.38
N ALA A 250 -13.79 10.17 9.39
CA ALA A 250 -14.20 10.29 7.99
C ALA A 250 -13.98 8.98 7.23
N ARG A 251 -14.53 8.92 6.03
CA ARG A 251 -14.26 7.89 5.04
C ARG A 251 -14.30 8.43 3.63
N TYR A 252 -13.61 7.75 2.72
CA TYR A 252 -13.79 7.95 1.29
C TYR A 252 -14.22 6.62 0.68
N GLU A 253 -15.48 6.54 0.28
CA GLU A 253 -16.13 5.32 -0.18
C GLU A 253 -16.76 5.57 -1.54
N VAL A 254 -16.22 4.92 -2.56
CA VAL A 254 -16.80 4.91 -3.91
C VAL A 254 -17.59 3.61 -4.04
N PRO A 255 -18.92 3.68 -4.22
CA PRO A 255 -19.71 2.50 -4.50
C PRO A 255 -19.17 1.76 -5.73
N GLU A 256 -19.22 0.42 -5.72
CA GLU A 256 -18.86 -0.46 -6.84
C GLU A 256 -17.39 -0.84 -6.98
N PHE A 257 -16.43 -0.19 -6.30
CA PHE A 257 -15.01 -0.48 -6.44
C PHE A 257 -14.34 -0.73 -5.09
N GLY A 258 -13.31 -1.58 -5.09
CA GLY A 258 -12.42 -1.81 -3.95
C GLY A 258 -11.15 -0.96 -4.01
N THR A 259 -10.54 -0.73 -2.86
CA THR A 259 -9.28 0.03 -2.73
C THR A 259 -8.06 -0.87 -2.72
N HIS A 260 -6.89 -0.28 -2.98
CA HIS A 260 -5.57 -0.87 -2.79
C HIS A 260 -4.65 0.17 -2.12
N ASN A 261 -3.42 0.38 -2.61
CA ASN A 261 -2.43 1.22 -1.93
C ASN A 261 -2.82 2.70 -1.87
N ILE A 262 -2.33 3.35 -0.83
CA ILE A 262 -2.63 4.72 -0.41
C ILE A 262 -1.37 5.57 -0.47
N TRP A 263 -1.52 6.83 -0.87
CA TRP A 263 -0.54 7.87 -0.64
C TRP A 263 -1.23 9.18 -0.28
N VAL A 264 -0.74 9.87 0.74
CA VAL A 264 -1.27 11.19 1.11
C VAL A 264 -0.13 12.19 1.14
N GLU A 265 -0.29 13.30 0.41
CA GLU A 265 0.71 14.36 0.31
C GLU A 265 0.02 15.68 -0.06
N ASP A 266 0.44 16.80 0.51
CA ASP A 266 -0.10 18.13 0.23
C ASP A 266 -1.64 18.20 0.34
N ASP A 267 -2.19 17.65 1.41
CA ASP A 267 -3.65 17.58 1.64
C ASP A 267 -4.43 16.91 0.49
N LYS A 268 -3.79 15.98 -0.21
CA LYS A 268 -4.41 15.15 -1.26
C LYS A 268 -4.18 13.68 -0.99
N LEU A 269 -5.26 12.92 -1.03
CA LEU A 269 -5.22 11.47 -1.06
C LEU A 269 -5.13 11.00 -2.52
N TYR A 270 -4.10 10.24 -2.84
CA TYR A 270 -3.90 9.53 -4.11
C TYR A 270 -4.20 8.07 -3.90
N GLN A 271 -5.34 7.63 -4.43
CA GLN A 271 -5.88 6.32 -4.14
C GLN A 271 -5.93 5.43 -5.37
N ALA A 272 -5.30 4.26 -5.26
CA ALA A 272 -5.50 3.18 -6.21
C ALA A 272 -6.83 2.47 -5.91
N TYR A 273 -7.69 2.41 -6.91
CA TYR A 273 -9.06 1.91 -6.75
C TYR A 273 -9.40 0.78 -7.72
N TYR A 274 -8.43 -0.08 -8.03
CA TYR A 274 -8.58 -1.18 -8.99
C TYR A 274 -9.26 -0.74 -10.29
N GLU A 275 -10.42 -1.32 -10.64
CA GLU A 275 -11.20 -0.95 -11.81
C GLU A 275 -11.79 0.47 -11.72
N GLY A 276 -11.83 1.04 -10.53
CA GLY A 276 -12.19 2.43 -10.28
C GLY A 276 -11.14 3.44 -10.74
N GLY A 277 -9.94 2.99 -11.04
CA GLY A 277 -8.83 3.80 -11.52
C GLY A 277 -8.03 4.49 -10.42
N LEU A 278 -7.18 5.44 -10.83
CA LEU A 278 -6.53 6.39 -9.92
C LEU A 278 -7.53 7.47 -9.54
N ARG A 279 -7.66 7.74 -8.24
CA ARG A 279 -8.50 8.80 -7.71
C ARG A 279 -7.68 9.76 -6.87
N VAL A 280 -7.97 11.05 -7.02
CA VAL A 280 -7.35 12.12 -6.23
C VAL A 280 -8.45 12.82 -5.45
N VAL A 281 -8.28 12.91 -4.13
CA VAL A 281 -9.30 13.43 -3.22
C VAL A 281 -8.71 14.57 -2.38
N ASP A 282 -9.45 15.65 -2.22
CA ASP A 282 -9.14 16.74 -1.30
C ASP A 282 -9.36 16.28 0.15
N VAL A 283 -8.28 16.23 0.91
CA VAL A 283 -8.31 15.90 2.34
C VAL A 283 -7.86 17.07 3.21
N SER A 284 -7.95 18.29 2.67
CA SER A 284 -7.62 19.52 3.41
C SER A 284 -8.65 19.84 4.48
N GLY A 285 -8.22 20.58 5.51
CA GLY A 285 -9.08 21.06 6.59
C GLY A 285 -9.65 19.92 7.45
N GLU A 286 -10.73 20.18 8.16
CA GLU A 286 -11.33 19.18 9.03
C GLU A 286 -11.97 18.04 8.23
N LEU A 287 -11.65 16.80 8.62
CA LEU A 287 -12.14 15.59 7.97
C LEU A 287 -13.31 15.00 8.76
N MET A 288 -14.46 14.82 8.07
CA MET A 288 -15.67 14.26 8.66
C MET A 288 -16.55 13.56 7.62
N GLY A 289 -17.28 12.55 8.04
CA GLY A 289 -18.29 11.87 7.23
C GLY A 289 -17.74 11.22 5.94
N ASN A 290 -18.52 11.15 4.87
CA ASN A 290 -18.13 10.55 3.62
C ASN A 290 -17.65 11.60 2.60
N LEU A 291 -16.34 11.63 2.33
CA LEU A 291 -15.72 12.62 1.44
C LEU A 291 -16.19 12.50 -0.02
N TYR A 292 -16.56 11.29 -0.46
CA TYR A 292 -17.12 11.07 -1.80
C TYR A 292 -18.45 11.78 -1.97
N THR A 293 -19.38 11.60 -1.03
CA THR A 293 -20.71 12.27 -1.11
C THR A 293 -20.63 13.78 -0.88
N GLN A 294 -19.55 14.27 -0.28
CA GLN A 294 -19.26 15.71 -0.13
C GLN A 294 -18.67 16.32 -1.41
N GLY A 295 -18.40 15.52 -2.45
CA GLY A 295 -17.83 16.01 -3.69
C GLY A 295 -16.36 16.43 -3.56
N ARG A 296 -15.62 15.86 -2.60
CA ARG A 296 -14.19 16.14 -2.41
C ARG A 296 -13.27 15.43 -3.40
N GLU A 297 -13.81 14.58 -4.29
CA GLU A 297 -13.05 13.99 -5.37
C GLU A 297 -12.60 15.06 -6.37
N ILE A 298 -11.27 15.23 -6.52
CA ILE A 298 -10.67 16.23 -7.41
C ILE A 298 -10.61 15.70 -8.85
N SER A 299 -10.18 14.44 -9.00
CA SER A 299 -9.92 13.85 -10.31
C SER A 299 -10.01 12.32 -10.26
N VAL A 300 -10.41 11.75 -11.38
CA VAL A 300 -10.39 10.30 -11.65
C VAL A 300 -9.70 10.07 -12.97
N PHE A 301 -8.78 9.10 -13.00
CA PHE A 301 -8.16 8.64 -14.24
C PHE A 301 -8.22 7.11 -14.32
N LYS A 302 -8.82 6.60 -15.40
CA LYS A 302 -8.89 5.17 -15.69
C LYS A 302 -7.94 4.84 -16.84
N PRO A 303 -6.77 4.21 -16.56
CA PRO A 303 -5.87 3.79 -17.62
C PRO A 303 -6.54 2.69 -18.45
N VAL A 304 -6.50 2.83 -19.75
CA VAL A 304 -6.95 1.81 -20.69
C VAL A 304 -5.94 1.62 -21.79
N SER A 305 -5.66 0.37 -22.15
CA SER A 305 -4.71 0.03 -23.19
C SER A 305 -5.28 -1.07 -24.07
N GLN A 306 -5.13 -0.89 -25.39
CA GLN A 306 -5.48 -1.94 -26.35
C GLN A 306 -4.49 -3.09 -26.35
N THR A 307 -3.28 -2.86 -25.83
CA THR A 307 -2.17 -3.84 -25.75
C THR A 307 -1.99 -4.37 -24.33
N GLY A 308 -2.84 -4.01 -23.38
CA GLY A 308 -2.83 -4.56 -22.03
C GLY A 308 -3.17 -6.05 -22.00
N TYR A 309 -2.87 -6.71 -20.90
CA TYR A 309 -3.19 -8.14 -20.71
C TYR A 309 -4.68 -8.44 -20.94
N THR A 310 -5.56 -7.56 -20.47
CA THR A 310 -6.97 -7.51 -20.84
C THR A 310 -7.22 -6.20 -21.56
N GLN A 311 -7.66 -6.24 -22.80
CA GLN A 311 -7.88 -5.03 -23.59
C GLN A 311 -8.90 -4.11 -22.93
N ASN A 312 -8.57 -2.82 -22.88
CA ASN A 312 -9.42 -1.76 -22.37
C ASN A 312 -9.89 -1.93 -20.91
N ALA A 313 -9.21 -2.74 -20.12
CA ALA A 313 -9.46 -2.89 -18.69
C ALA A 313 -8.53 -2.00 -17.86
N THR A 314 -9.05 -1.55 -16.73
CA THR A 314 -8.32 -0.77 -15.71
C THR A 314 -8.10 -1.64 -14.48
N MET A 315 -6.88 -1.60 -13.88
CA MET A 315 -6.57 -2.33 -12.67
C MET A 315 -5.46 -1.61 -11.89
N VAL A 316 -5.76 -0.43 -11.36
CA VAL A 316 -4.78 0.43 -10.66
C VAL A 316 -4.45 -0.14 -9.30
N TRP A 317 -3.13 -0.29 -9.03
CA TRP A 317 -2.61 -1.01 -7.88
C TRP A 317 -1.99 -0.10 -6.82
N GLY A 318 -1.18 0.88 -7.22
CA GLY A 318 -0.53 1.83 -6.32
C GLY A 318 -0.17 3.11 -7.03
N ALA A 319 -0.27 4.25 -6.32
CA ALA A 319 0.00 5.56 -6.85
C ALA A 319 0.93 6.35 -5.93
N GLN A 320 1.83 7.14 -6.52
CA GLN A 320 2.77 7.99 -5.80
C GLN A 320 2.99 9.30 -6.57
N PRO A 321 2.75 10.47 -5.95
CA PRO A 321 3.08 11.75 -6.55
C PRO A 321 4.59 11.98 -6.54
N HIS A 322 5.10 12.61 -7.60
CA HIS A 322 6.49 13.02 -7.69
C HIS A 322 6.65 14.14 -8.71
N LYS A 323 7.30 15.26 -8.34
CA LYS A 323 7.60 16.39 -9.24
C LYS A 323 6.38 16.90 -10.04
N GLY A 324 5.23 17.00 -9.37
CA GLY A 324 3.98 17.50 -9.97
C GLY A 324 3.28 16.53 -10.93
N HIS A 325 3.72 15.28 -10.97
CA HIS A 325 3.05 14.17 -11.65
C HIS A 325 2.64 13.11 -10.63
N VAL A 326 1.73 12.24 -11.03
CA VAL A 326 1.39 11.04 -10.28
C VAL A 326 1.83 9.83 -11.10
N PHE A 327 2.77 9.08 -10.56
CA PHE A 327 3.18 7.79 -11.10
C PHE A 327 2.32 6.72 -10.46
N PHE A 328 1.84 5.78 -11.24
CA PHE A 328 1.06 4.67 -10.71
C PHE A 328 1.23 3.41 -11.54
N SER A 329 1.06 2.28 -10.88
CA SER A 329 1.04 0.98 -11.52
C SER A 329 -0.39 0.56 -11.84
N ASP A 330 -0.58 0.08 -13.06
CA ASP A 330 -1.76 -0.64 -13.48
C ASP A 330 -1.37 -2.08 -13.80
N THR A 331 -1.98 -3.06 -13.12
CA THR A 331 -1.59 -4.48 -13.26
C THR A 331 -1.79 -5.00 -14.68
N ASN A 332 -2.69 -4.35 -15.42
CA ASN A 332 -3.05 -4.74 -16.78
C ASN A 332 -2.15 -4.10 -17.84
N SER A 333 -1.71 -2.86 -17.63
CA SER A 333 -1.02 -2.08 -18.67
C SER A 333 0.31 -1.45 -18.24
N GLY A 334 0.77 -1.67 -16.99
CA GLY A 334 2.11 -1.30 -16.51
C GLY A 334 2.18 0.07 -15.84
N LEU A 335 3.32 0.76 -16.04
CA LEU A 335 3.59 2.06 -15.42
C LEU A 335 2.95 3.20 -16.21
N TRP A 336 2.28 4.08 -15.50
CA TRP A 336 1.68 5.31 -16.01
C TRP A 336 2.21 6.54 -15.28
N SER A 337 2.24 7.67 -15.99
CA SER A 337 2.47 8.99 -15.42
C SER A 337 1.38 9.94 -15.91
N VAL A 338 0.73 10.60 -14.97
CA VAL A 338 -0.31 11.60 -15.29
C VAL A 338 -0.04 12.90 -14.52
N LYS A 339 -0.58 13.99 -15.00
CA LYS A 339 -0.49 15.29 -14.35
C LYS A 339 -1.87 15.76 -13.93
N LEU A 340 -1.99 16.19 -12.67
CA LEU A 340 -3.19 16.87 -12.21
C LEU A 340 -3.19 18.29 -12.78
N LEU A 341 -4.16 18.56 -13.65
CA LEU A 341 -4.32 19.88 -14.26
C LEU A 341 -5.25 20.77 -13.42
N PRO A 342 -5.01 22.08 -13.35
CA PRO A 342 -5.95 23.00 -12.73
C PRO A 342 -7.34 22.88 -13.40
N LYS A 343 -8.40 22.96 -12.58
CA LYS A 343 -9.77 23.00 -13.12
C LYS A 343 -9.88 24.17 -14.12
N GLN A 344 -10.17 23.84 -15.37
CA GLN A 344 -10.52 24.86 -16.34
C GLN A 344 -11.89 25.42 -15.94
N ARG A 345 -11.98 26.75 -15.76
CA ARG A 345 -13.29 27.38 -15.60
C ARG A 345 -14.06 27.17 -16.90
N PRO A 346 -15.37 26.85 -16.86
CA PRO A 346 -16.20 26.89 -18.06
C PRO A 346 -16.03 28.25 -18.70
N ILE A 347 -15.79 28.28 -20.00
CA ILE A 347 -15.85 29.51 -20.77
C ILE A 347 -17.32 29.91 -20.73
N SER A 348 -17.61 31.02 -20.00
CA SER A 348 -18.95 31.62 -19.93
C SER A 348 -19.34 32.25 -21.26
#